data_c21419ce9e08b1a6170242ad97c5a558
#
_entry.id   c21419ce9e08b1a6170242ad97c5a558
#
_cell.length_a   1.000
_cell.length_b   1.000
_cell.length_c   1.000
_cell.angle_alpha   90.00
_cell.angle_beta   90.00
_cell.angle_gamma   90.00
#
_symmetry.space_group_name_H-M   'P 1'
#
loop_
_entity.id
_entity.type
_entity.pdbx_description
1 polymer ?
#
loop_
_entity_poly.entity_id
_entity_poly.type
_entity_poly.pdbx_seq_one_letter_code
_entity_poly.pdbx_strand_id
1 'polypeptide(L)'
;HKKIAKEEKIKLVSFGINNQKADIKLINIKTFGKKFKINIQLNNKKKHFILSNDFQNNIYNTLAALAVISIYKNIFKLNENIFLNFKIPGGRGDHSVVKFNNKKINLIDQSYNSNPLSLKSAIKNFDKINSKKSNKYLLIGDMLELGSHSKKLHKSIAPIINQTKIDKVFVKGKMASIIFAGISKAKKGRILLNKSQIIE
;
A
#
# COMPACT_ATOMS: atom_id res chain seq x y z
N HIS A 1 23.36 9.44 5.58
CA HIS A 1 22.89 8.77 6.82
C HIS A 1 24.01 7.98 7.54
N LYS A 2 24.81 7.10 6.85
CA LYS A 2 25.87 6.29 7.49
C LYS A 2 26.95 7.16 8.16
N LYS A 3 27.34 8.29 7.55
CA LYS A 3 28.32 9.23 8.10
C LYS A 3 27.81 9.84 9.41
N ILE A 4 26.60 10.38 9.41
CA ILE A 4 25.95 10.96 10.61
C ILE A 4 25.80 9.91 11.71
N ALA A 5 25.33 8.69 11.39
CA ALA A 5 25.20 7.63 12.38
C ALA A 5 26.53 7.24 13.03
N LYS A 6 27.63 7.31 12.27
CA LYS A 6 28.97 7.05 12.81
C LYS A 6 29.45 8.18 13.72
N GLU A 7 29.26 9.44 13.32
CA GLU A 7 29.60 10.63 14.10
C GLU A 7 28.82 10.68 15.42
N GLU A 8 27.50 10.41 15.37
CA GLU A 8 26.60 10.41 16.53
C GLU A 8 26.59 9.08 17.32
N LYS A 9 27.44 8.11 16.97
CA LYS A 9 27.47 6.76 17.58
C LYS A 9 26.12 6.04 17.59
N ILE A 10 25.28 6.31 16.59
CA ILE A 10 23.95 5.70 16.44
C ILE A 10 24.08 4.32 15.79
N LYS A 11 23.46 3.31 16.39
CA LYS A 11 23.38 1.97 15.79
C LYS A 11 22.45 1.99 14.58
N LEU A 12 23.01 1.74 13.40
CA LEU A 12 22.28 1.70 12.15
C LEU A 12 22.08 0.25 11.70
N VAL A 13 20.85 -0.14 11.44
CA VAL A 13 20.51 -1.43 10.83
C VAL A 13 19.74 -1.15 9.53
N SER A 14 20.32 -1.52 8.41
CA SER A 14 19.72 -1.37 7.10
C SER A 14 18.91 -2.61 6.71
N PHE A 15 17.84 -2.42 5.91
CA PHE A 15 17.04 -3.53 5.38
C PHE A 15 16.68 -3.28 3.91
N GLY A 16 16.37 -4.36 3.17
CA GLY A 16 15.98 -4.21 1.78
C GLY A 16 15.59 -5.52 1.09
N ILE A 17 14.82 -5.39 0.01
CA ILE A 17 14.40 -6.51 -0.84
C ILE A 17 15.50 -6.80 -1.88
N ASN A 18 15.95 -5.78 -2.60
CA ASN A 18 16.92 -5.92 -3.70
C ASN A 18 18.34 -5.46 -3.33
N ASN A 19 18.54 -4.97 -2.11
CA ASN A 19 19.84 -4.46 -1.67
C ASN A 19 20.67 -5.57 -1.01
N GLN A 20 21.61 -6.13 -1.76
CA GLN A 20 22.51 -7.19 -1.28
C GLN A 20 23.47 -6.72 -0.17
N LYS A 21 23.64 -5.39 0.01
CA LYS A 21 24.48 -4.80 1.07
C LYS A 21 23.67 -4.44 2.33
N ALA A 22 22.37 -4.70 2.35
CA ALA A 22 21.54 -4.48 3.54
C ALA A 22 21.89 -5.49 4.65
N ASP A 23 21.81 -5.05 5.91
CA ASP A 23 22.05 -5.92 7.07
C ASP A 23 20.97 -7.01 7.14
N ILE A 24 19.69 -6.62 6.97
CA ILE A 24 18.58 -7.56 6.78
C ILE A 24 18.14 -7.53 5.34
N LYS A 25 18.31 -8.63 4.63
CA LYS A 25 17.93 -8.75 3.23
C LYS A 25 16.95 -9.89 3.01
N LEU A 26 15.98 -9.64 2.13
CA LEU A 26 15.12 -10.68 1.62
C LEU A 26 15.91 -11.57 0.65
N ILE A 27 15.86 -12.89 0.85
CA ILE A 27 16.47 -13.86 -0.06
C ILE A 27 15.46 -14.28 -1.12
N ASN A 28 14.31 -14.75 -0.69
CA ASN A 28 13.20 -15.16 -1.58
C ASN A 28 11.87 -15.20 -0.83
N ILE A 29 10.80 -15.35 -1.62
CA ILE A 29 9.43 -15.54 -1.15
C ILE A 29 8.92 -16.85 -1.76
N LYS A 30 8.26 -17.68 -0.94
CA LYS A 30 7.58 -18.90 -1.39
C LYS A 30 6.12 -18.85 -0.95
N THR A 31 5.19 -18.96 -1.89
CA THR A 31 3.75 -18.95 -1.61
C THR A 31 3.25 -20.38 -1.43
N PHE A 32 2.37 -20.60 -0.46
CA PHE A 32 1.69 -21.90 -0.24
C PHE A 32 0.30 -21.66 0.34
N GLY A 33 -0.72 -22.01 -0.42
CA GLY A 33 -2.13 -21.75 -0.08
C GLY A 33 -2.39 -20.26 0.17
N LYS A 34 -3.00 -19.94 1.32
CA LYS A 34 -3.29 -18.56 1.75
C LYS A 34 -2.16 -17.93 2.59
N LYS A 35 -0.95 -18.46 2.51
CA LYS A 35 0.21 -18.01 3.27
C LYS A 35 1.41 -17.87 2.35
N PHE A 36 2.39 -17.10 2.78
CA PHE A 36 3.69 -17.06 2.15
C PHE A 36 4.83 -17.05 3.17
N LYS A 37 5.93 -17.62 2.77
CA LYS A 37 7.16 -17.69 3.55
C LYS A 37 8.16 -16.68 2.99
N ILE A 38 8.65 -15.76 3.81
CA ILE A 38 9.80 -14.95 3.49
C ILE A 38 11.04 -15.57 4.09
N ASN A 39 12.09 -15.73 3.29
CA ASN A 39 13.40 -16.10 3.75
C ASN A 39 14.27 -14.86 3.78
N ILE A 40 14.86 -14.58 4.93
CA ILE A 40 15.73 -13.42 5.17
C ILE A 40 17.12 -13.86 5.57
N GLN A 41 18.09 -12.95 5.42
CA GLN A 41 19.44 -13.11 5.91
C GLN A 41 19.83 -11.90 6.77
N LEU A 42 20.45 -12.15 7.91
CA LEU A 42 21.10 -11.18 8.78
C LEU A 42 22.44 -11.76 9.25
N ASN A 43 23.54 -11.01 9.10
CA ASN A 43 24.90 -11.45 9.53
C ASN A 43 25.24 -12.88 9.04
N ASN A 44 25.03 -13.17 7.77
CA ASN A 44 25.22 -14.46 7.11
C ASN A 44 24.35 -15.62 7.63
N LYS A 45 23.52 -15.42 8.64
CA LYS A 45 22.55 -16.41 9.11
C LYS A 45 21.20 -16.21 8.42
N LYS A 46 20.53 -17.33 8.12
CA LYS A 46 19.22 -17.33 7.45
C LYS A 46 18.13 -17.67 8.46
N LYS A 47 16.98 -17.01 8.30
CA LYS A 47 15.74 -17.26 9.05
C LYS A 47 14.55 -17.09 8.11
N HIS A 48 13.48 -17.80 8.39
CA HIS A 48 12.22 -17.58 7.68
C HIS A 48 11.11 -17.17 8.64
N PHE A 49 10.11 -16.48 8.06
CA PHE A 49 8.88 -16.11 8.74
C PHE A 49 7.69 -16.40 7.82
N ILE A 50 6.57 -16.75 8.42
CA ILE A 50 5.32 -17.08 7.74
C ILE A 50 4.35 -15.90 7.93
N LEU A 51 3.76 -15.46 6.83
CA LEU A 51 2.81 -14.36 6.79
C LEU A 51 1.53 -14.81 6.06
N SER A 52 0.39 -14.16 6.34
CA SER A 52 -0.82 -14.32 5.54
C SER A 52 -0.68 -13.64 4.17
N ASN A 53 -1.40 -14.11 3.15
CA ASN A 53 -1.38 -13.50 1.81
C ASN A 53 -1.80 -12.03 1.81
N ASP A 54 -2.71 -11.64 2.70
CA ASP A 54 -3.16 -10.25 2.85
C ASP A 54 -2.00 -9.30 3.21
N PHE A 55 -0.90 -9.86 3.74
CA PHE A 55 0.29 -9.12 4.16
C PHE A 55 1.38 -9.01 3.08
N GLN A 56 1.17 -9.54 1.87
CA GLN A 56 2.18 -9.57 0.80
C GLN A 56 2.72 -8.18 0.44
N ASN A 57 1.86 -7.17 0.43
CA ASN A 57 2.26 -5.78 0.15
C ASN A 57 3.05 -5.12 1.31
N ASN A 58 3.13 -5.79 2.48
CA ASN A 58 3.77 -5.27 3.69
C ASN A 58 5.15 -5.91 3.98
N ILE A 59 5.74 -6.62 3.03
CA ILE A 59 7.06 -7.25 3.22
C ILE A 59 8.12 -6.23 3.63
N TYR A 60 8.11 -5.04 3.04
CA TYR A 60 9.03 -3.96 3.41
C TYR A 60 8.87 -3.54 4.87
N ASN A 61 7.62 -3.41 5.33
CA ASN A 61 7.31 -3.08 6.73
C ASN A 61 7.73 -4.22 7.68
N THR A 62 7.60 -5.48 7.24
CA THR A 62 8.07 -6.65 8.00
C THR A 62 9.59 -6.62 8.15
N LEU A 63 10.33 -6.31 7.08
CA LEU A 63 11.79 -6.17 7.16
C LEU A 63 12.20 -5.01 8.07
N ALA A 64 11.49 -3.88 8.01
CA ALA A 64 11.72 -2.74 8.90
C ALA A 64 11.48 -3.12 10.37
N ALA A 65 10.38 -3.81 10.67
CA ALA A 65 10.09 -4.29 12.03
C ALA A 65 11.16 -5.25 12.52
N LEU A 66 11.61 -6.20 11.69
CA LEU A 66 12.71 -7.11 12.02
C LEU A 66 14.04 -6.37 12.24
N ALA A 67 14.31 -5.29 11.50
CA ALA A 67 15.48 -4.44 11.70
C ALA A 67 15.46 -3.78 13.09
N VAL A 68 14.32 -3.21 13.48
CA VAL A 68 14.16 -2.63 14.83
C VAL A 68 14.27 -3.72 15.91
N ILE A 69 13.59 -4.84 15.76
CA ILE A 69 13.64 -5.95 16.73
C ILE A 69 15.08 -6.48 16.88
N SER A 70 15.85 -6.56 15.79
CA SER A 70 17.23 -7.06 15.82
C SER A 70 18.19 -6.24 16.67
N ILE A 71 17.82 -4.98 16.97
CA ILE A 71 18.60 -4.11 17.87
C ILE A 71 18.46 -4.56 19.33
N TYR A 72 17.29 -5.04 19.71
CA TYR A 72 16.94 -5.35 21.10
C TYR A 72 16.89 -6.86 21.40
N LYS A 73 16.62 -7.68 20.39
CA LYS A 73 16.41 -9.12 20.54
C LYS A 73 17.06 -9.92 19.41
N ASN A 74 17.43 -11.15 19.72
CA ASN A 74 17.90 -12.09 18.71
C ASN A 74 16.73 -12.59 17.85
N ILE A 75 16.61 -12.10 16.61
CA ILE A 75 15.53 -12.47 15.70
C ILE A 75 15.52 -13.97 15.33
N PHE A 76 16.64 -14.68 15.47
CA PHE A 76 16.72 -16.12 15.18
C PHE A 76 16.00 -16.97 16.24
N LYS A 77 15.77 -16.41 17.44
CA LYS A 77 14.98 -17.03 18.51
C LYS A 77 13.48 -16.75 18.41
N LEU A 78 13.05 -15.87 17.51
CA LEU A 78 11.62 -15.57 17.33
C LEU A 78 10.89 -16.77 16.71
N ASN A 79 9.61 -16.93 17.09
CA ASN A 79 8.74 -17.89 16.45
C ASN A 79 8.54 -17.47 14.96
N GLU A 80 8.60 -18.44 14.05
CA GLU A 80 8.43 -18.16 12.60
C GLU A 80 7.03 -17.67 12.24
N ASN A 81 6.03 -17.95 13.06
CA ASN A 81 4.64 -17.56 12.87
C ASN A 81 4.27 -16.21 13.52
N ILE A 82 5.24 -15.47 14.06
CA ILE A 82 4.98 -14.22 14.81
C ILE A 82 4.16 -13.19 13.99
N PHE A 83 4.25 -13.22 12.66
CA PHE A 83 3.52 -12.34 11.77
C PHE A 83 2.26 -12.97 11.16
N LEU A 84 1.97 -14.26 11.44
CA LEU A 84 0.89 -14.98 10.78
C LEU A 84 -0.48 -14.40 11.07
N ASN A 85 -0.72 -13.95 12.31
CA ASN A 85 -1.98 -13.39 12.76
C ASN A 85 -2.02 -11.87 12.73
N PHE A 86 -1.04 -11.25 12.10
CA PHE A 86 -1.01 -9.79 11.98
C PHE A 86 -2.12 -9.35 11.02
N LYS A 87 -2.98 -8.45 11.48
CA LYS A 87 -4.04 -7.86 10.66
C LYS A 87 -3.59 -6.49 10.16
N ILE A 88 -3.91 -6.19 8.90
CA ILE A 88 -3.73 -4.85 8.36
C ILE A 88 -4.78 -3.95 9.05
N PRO A 89 -4.38 -2.82 9.65
CA PRO A 89 -5.34 -1.85 10.17
C PRO A 89 -6.26 -1.35 9.07
N GLY A 90 -7.54 -1.13 9.38
CA GLY A 90 -8.55 -0.66 8.43
C GLY A 90 -8.11 0.57 7.63
N GLY A 91 -8.52 0.67 6.39
CA GLY A 91 -8.16 1.75 5.48
C GLY A 91 -6.76 1.68 4.89
N ARG A 92 -6.03 0.56 5.05
CA ARG A 92 -4.66 0.36 4.54
C ARG A 92 -4.54 -0.77 3.52
N GLY A 93 -5.57 -0.94 2.71
CA GLY A 93 -5.63 -1.96 1.66
C GLY A 93 -6.37 -3.21 2.11
N ASP A 94 -7.20 -3.12 3.10
CA ASP A 94 -8.08 -4.20 3.51
C ASP A 94 -9.17 -4.44 2.46
N HIS A 95 -9.49 -5.71 2.28
CA HIS A 95 -10.48 -6.16 1.32
C HIS A 95 -11.74 -6.60 2.06
N SER A 96 -12.90 -6.13 1.60
CA SER A 96 -14.20 -6.55 2.09
C SER A 96 -15.19 -6.76 0.95
N VAL A 97 -16.24 -7.53 1.22
CA VAL A 97 -17.36 -7.71 0.29
C VAL A 97 -18.58 -7.06 0.89
N VAL A 98 -19.06 -6.00 0.24
CA VAL A 98 -20.27 -5.29 0.63
C VAL A 98 -21.42 -5.76 -0.25
N LYS A 99 -22.57 -6.03 0.34
CA LYS A 99 -23.82 -6.31 -0.40
C LYS A 99 -24.64 -5.03 -0.48
N PHE A 100 -24.99 -4.61 -1.68
CA PHE A 100 -25.84 -3.44 -1.93
C PHE A 100 -26.81 -3.74 -3.07
N ASN A 101 -28.11 -3.56 -2.87
CA ASN A 101 -29.17 -3.83 -3.86
C ASN A 101 -28.98 -5.19 -4.56
N ASN A 102 -28.80 -6.28 -3.80
CA ASN A 102 -28.55 -7.65 -4.26
C ASN A 102 -27.25 -7.85 -5.09
N LYS A 103 -26.44 -6.81 -5.22
CA LYS A 103 -25.11 -6.90 -5.87
C LYS A 103 -24.01 -7.06 -4.83
N LYS A 104 -23.00 -7.87 -5.17
CA LYS A 104 -21.78 -7.96 -4.38
C LYS A 104 -20.74 -6.98 -4.91
N ILE A 105 -20.23 -6.13 -4.05
CA ILE A 105 -19.20 -5.14 -4.34
C ILE A 105 -17.94 -5.55 -3.59
N ASN A 106 -16.85 -5.79 -4.31
CA ASN A 106 -15.54 -5.96 -3.69
C ASN A 106 -14.94 -4.58 -3.40
N LEU A 107 -14.82 -4.23 -2.13
CA LEU A 107 -14.27 -2.97 -1.67
C LEU A 107 -12.81 -3.16 -1.26
N ILE A 108 -11.93 -2.30 -1.74
CA ILE A 108 -10.55 -2.18 -1.30
C ILE A 108 -10.41 -0.81 -0.65
N ASP A 109 -10.26 -0.81 0.67
CA ASP A 109 -10.18 0.43 1.44
C ASP A 109 -8.72 0.88 1.63
N GLN A 110 -8.39 2.07 1.10
CA GLN A 110 -7.09 2.75 1.20
C GLN A 110 -7.24 4.14 1.82
N SER A 111 -8.31 4.36 2.61
CA SER A 111 -8.74 5.70 3.01
C SER A 111 -8.04 6.26 4.27
N TYR A 112 -7.23 5.46 4.98
CA TYR A 112 -6.62 5.88 6.25
C TYR A 112 -5.76 7.14 6.12
N ASN A 113 -4.85 7.16 5.13
CA ASN A 113 -4.03 8.31 4.79
C ASN A 113 -3.51 8.16 3.37
N SER A 114 -3.30 9.28 2.68
CA SER A 114 -2.86 9.26 1.29
C SER A 114 -1.82 10.34 1.03
N ASN A 115 -0.76 9.96 0.32
CA ASN A 115 0.20 10.87 -0.29
C ASN A 115 0.33 10.53 -1.78
N PRO A 116 0.98 11.40 -2.60
CA PRO A 116 1.06 11.17 -4.04
C PRO A 116 1.70 9.83 -4.43
N LEU A 117 2.68 9.34 -3.68
CA LEU A 117 3.36 8.08 -3.98
C LEU A 117 2.47 6.86 -3.66
N SER A 118 1.86 6.86 -2.47
CA SER A 118 0.95 5.77 -2.06
C SER A 118 -0.30 5.71 -2.95
N LEU A 119 -0.90 6.87 -3.29
CA LEU A 119 -2.06 6.92 -4.18
C LEU A 119 -1.72 6.40 -5.59
N LYS A 120 -0.59 6.81 -6.17
CA LYS A 120 -0.11 6.29 -7.46
C LYS A 120 0.08 4.77 -7.43
N SER A 121 0.67 4.27 -6.35
CA SER A 121 0.88 2.83 -6.15
C SER A 121 -0.46 2.08 -6.03
N ALA A 122 -1.39 2.60 -5.22
CA ALA A 122 -2.72 2.03 -5.04
C ALA A 122 -3.50 1.95 -6.37
N ILE A 123 -3.50 3.02 -7.16
CA ILE A 123 -4.15 3.07 -8.49
C ILE A 123 -3.56 2.01 -9.42
N LYS A 124 -2.22 1.92 -9.51
CA LYS A 124 -1.55 0.93 -10.35
C LYS A 124 -1.82 -0.51 -9.91
N ASN A 125 -1.86 -0.77 -8.60
CA ASN A 125 -2.17 -2.09 -8.07
C ASN A 125 -3.63 -2.46 -8.32
N PHE A 126 -4.56 -1.53 -8.14
CA PHE A 126 -5.97 -1.72 -8.45
C PHE A 126 -6.19 -2.00 -9.95
N ASP A 127 -5.48 -1.31 -10.82
CA ASP A 127 -5.55 -1.54 -12.26
C ASP A 127 -5.17 -2.99 -12.66
N LYS A 128 -4.17 -3.57 -11.99
CA LYS A 128 -3.70 -4.95 -12.25
C LYS A 128 -4.68 -6.04 -11.81
N ILE A 129 -5.65 -5.74 -10.95
CA ILE A 129 -6.63 -6.72 -10.51
C ILE A 129 -7.44 -7.18 -11.73
N ASN A 130 -7.49 -8.49 -11.95
CA ASN A 130 -8.25 -9.06 -13.05
C ASN A 130 -9.75 -9.03 -12.74
N SER A 131 -10.51 -8.26 -13.52
CA SER A 131 -11.96 -8.07 -13.35
C SER A 131 -12.74 -8.37 -14.64
N LYS A 132 -12.48 -9.50 -15.27
CA LYS A 132 -13.05 -9.87 -16.58
C LYS A 132 -14.61 -9.71 -16.69
N LYS A 133 -15.34 -9.66 -15.55
CA LYS A 133 -16.79 -9.60 -15.49
C LYS A 133 -17.34 -8.46 -14.60
N SER A 134 -16.51 -7.53 -14.15
CA SER A 134 -16.93 -6.46 -13.22
C SER A 134 -16.26 -5.14 -13.54
N ASN A 135 -17.00 -4.05 -13.36
CA ASN A 135 -16.49 -2.69 -13.55
C ASN A 135 -15.57 -2.30 -12.38
N LYS A 136 -14.60 -1.46 -12.66
CA LYS A 136 -13.67 -0.87 -11.70
C LYS A 136 -14.02 0.57 -11.42
N TYR A 137 -14.43 0.84 -10.20
CA TYR A 137 -14.75 2.19 -9.75
C TYR A 137 -13.71 2.68 -8.74
N LEU A 138 -13.28 3.92 -8.89
CA LEU A 138 -12.30 4.55 -8.01
C LEU A 138 -12.95 5.77 -7.34
N LEU A 139 -12.90 5.81 -6.00
CA LEU A 139 -13.29 6.97 -5.21
C LEU A 139 -12.05 7.58 -4.57
N ILE A 140 -11.80 8.86 -4.83
CA ILE A 140 -10.62 9.58 -4.33
C ILE A 140 -11.06 10.78 -3.48
N GLY A 141 -10.49 10.88 -2.28
CA GLY A 141 -10.55 12.06 -1.43
C GLY A 141 -9.34 12.99 -1.60
N ASP A 142 -9.33 14.09 -0.85
CA ASP A 142 -8.17 14.97 -0.78
C ASP A 142 -6.97 14.27 -0.11
N MET A 143 -5.79 14.48 -0.66
CA MET A 143 -4.54 14.18 0.03
C MET A 143 -4.20 15.35 0.95
N LEU A 144 -4.12 15.09 2.26
CA LEU A 144 -3.85 16.11 3.26
C LEU A 144 -2.33 16.33 3.45
N GLU A 145 -1.96 17.37 4.18
CA GLU A 145 -0.58 17.67 4.63
C GLU A 145 0.45 17.88 3.50
N LEU A 146 0.02 18.28 2.30
CA LEU A 146 0.90 18.50 1.15
C LEU A 146 1.41 19.96 1.03
N GLY A 147 1.03 20.84 1.95
CA GLY A 147 1.46 22.25 1.98
C GLY A 147 1.17 22.99 0.65
N SER A 148 2.05 23.90 0.28
CA SER A 148 1.94 24.74 -0.93
C SER A 148 1.95 23.93 -2.23
N HIS A 149 2.47 22.71 -2.23
CA HIS A 149 2.53 21.83 -3.40
C HIS A 149 1.26 21.03 -3.66
N SER A 150 0.25 21.12 -2.78
CA SER A 150 -0.98 20.32 -2.83
C SER A 150 -1.63 20.33 -4.23
N LYS A 151 -1.85 21.49 -4.81
CA LYS A 151 -2.47 21.62 -6.15
C LYS A 151 -1.68 20.89 -7.24
N LYS A 152 -0.37 21.07 -7.28
CA LYS A 152 0.53 20.44 -8.26
C LYS A 152 0.53 18.91 -8.10
N LEU A 153 0.59 18.44 -6.85
CA LEU A 153 0.63 17.01 -6.52
C LEU A 153 -0.69 16.32 -6.86
N HIS A 154 -1.84 16.92 -6.55
CA HIS A 154 -3.14 16.40 -6.99
C HIS A 154 -3.24 16.33 -8.51
N LYS A 155 -2.88 17.41 -9.22
CA LYS A 155 -2.90 17.42 -10.70
C LYS A 155 -2.07 16.28 -11.31
N SER A 156 -0.98 15.85 -10.66
CA SER A 156 -0.10 14.79 -11.16
C SER A 156 -0.72 13.38 -11.16
N ILE A 157 -1.89 13.20 -10.55
CA ILE A 157 -2.58 11.91 -10.46
C ILE A 157 -3.40 11.61 -11.72
N ALA A 158 -4.02 12.62 -12.31
CA ALA A 158 -4.92 12.44 -13.46
C ALA A 158 -4.28 11.71 -14.66
N PRO A 159 -3.05 12.01 -15.10
CA PRO A 159 -2.40 11.28 -16.19
C PRO A 159 -2.24 9.78 -15.90
N ILE A 160 -2.00 9.42 -14.64
CA ILE A 160 -1.84 8.02 -14.24
C ILE A 160 -3.18 7.29 -14.37
N ILE A 161 -4.27 7.90 -13.87
CA ILE A 161 -5.62 7.35 -14.00
C ILE A 161 -5.99 7.16 -15.47
N ASN A 162 -5.67 8.13 -16.33
CA ASN A 162 -5.98 8.07 -17.76
C ASN A 162 -5.34 6.87 -18.46
N GLN A 163 -4.20 6.39 -17.96
CA GLN A 163 -3.47 5.23 -18.49
C GLN A 163 -3.98 3.87 -17.97
N THR A 164 -4.92 3.85 -17.03
CA THR A 164 -5.47 2.61 -16.43
C THR A 164 -6.69 2.09 -17.17
N LYS A 165 -7.12 0.85 -16.83
CA LYS A 165 -8.38 0.23 -17.24
C LYS A 165 -9.53 0.49 -16.25
N ILE A 166 -9.43 1.51 -15.41
CA ILE A 166 -10.48 1.93 -14.48
C ILE A 166 -11.62 2.53 -15.28
N ASP A 167 -12.85 2.09 -15.00
CA ASP A 167 -14.05 2.50 -15.79
C ASP A 167 -14.54 3.88 -15.37
N LYS A 168 -14.74 4.13 -14.08
CA LYS A 168 -15.24 5.42 -13.58
C LYS A 168 -14.50 5.87 -12.33
N VAL A 169 -14.34 7.19 -12.23
CA VAL A 169 -13.69 7.86 -11.11
C VAL A 169 -14.64 8.87 -10.50
N PHE A 170 -14.81 8.74 -9.21
CA PHE A 170 -15.57 9.65 -8.37
C PHE A 170 -14.58 10.37 -7.43
N VAL A 171 -14.85 11.60 -7.12
CA VAL A 171 -13.99 12.38 -6.23
C VAL A 171 -14.79 13.12 -5.18
N LYS A 172 -14.21 13.29 -3.99
CA LYS A 172 -14.76 14.13 -2.93
C LYS A 172 -13.66 15.01 -2.36
N GLY A 173 -13.87 16.33 -2.39
CA GLY A 173 -12.96 17.32 -1.86
C GLY A 173 -12.50 18.34 -2.89
N LYS A 174 -12.04 19.49 -2.40
CA LYS A 174 -11.63 20.63 -3.23
C LYS A 174 -10.39 20.32 -4.08
N MET A 175 -9.41 19.64 -3.48
CA MET A 175 -8.17 19.29 -4.17
C MET A 175 -8.36 18.07 -5.08
N ALA A 176 -9.15 17.09 -4.67
CA ALA A 176 -9.51 15.95 -5.51
C ALA A 176 -10.28 16.36 -6.78
N SER A 177 -11.04 17.46 -6.73
CA SER A 177 -11.69 18.03 -7.92
C SER A 177 -10.69 18.48 -8.99
N ILE A 178 -9.45 18.81 -8.62
CA ILE A 178 -8.38 19.13 -9.57
C ILE A 178 -7.95 17.87 -10.34
N ILE A 179 -7.91 16.71 -9.66
CA ILE A 179 -7.67 15.42 -10.31
C ILE A 179 -8.77 15.17 -11.33
N PHE A 180 -10.05 15.34 -10.90
CA PHE A 180 -11.22 15.11 -11.75
C PHE A 180 -11.23 15.97 -13.01
N ALA A 181 -10.78 17.23 -12.92
CA ALA A 181 -10.67 18.11 -14.08
C ALA A 181 -9.72 17.54 -15.15
N GLY A 182 -8.64 16.88 -14.75
CA GLY A 182 -7.64 16.30 -15.66
C GLY A 182 -7.94 14.89 -16.16
N ILE A 183 -9.02 14.25 -15.71
CA ILE A 183 -9.40 12.91 -16.14
C ILE A 183 -10.14 12.97 -17.48
N SER A 184 -9.92 12.00 -18.37
CA SER A 184 -10.62 11.85 -19.65
C SER A 184 -12.13 11.72 -19.45
N LYS A 185 -12.93 12.29 -20.38
CA LYS A 185 -14.39 12.33 -20.30
C LYS A 185 -15.01 10.94 -20.11
N ALA A 186 -14.48 9.92 -20.78
CA ALA A 186 -14.94 8.53 -20.68
C ALA A 186 -14.86 7.95 -19.26
N LYS A 187 -13.83 8.36 -18.48
CA LYS A 187 -13.60 7.88 -17.12
C LYS A 187 -14.26 8.72 -16.02
N LYS A 188 -14.84 9.86 -16.35
CA LYS A 188 -15.52 10.71 -15.36
C LYS A 188 -16.79 10.04 -14.85
N GLY A 189 -16.85 9.81 -13.54
CA GLY A 189 -18.08 9.63 -12.80
C GLY A 189 -18.65 10.99 -12.39
N ARG A 190 -18.65 11.30 -11.10
CA ARG A 190 -19.09 12.62 -10.59
C ARG A 190 -18.23 13.11 -9.41
N ILE A 191 -18.34 14.40 -9.13
CA ILE A 191 -17.82 14.99 -7.89
C ILE A 191 -18.92 14.82 -6.83
N LEU A 192 -18.57 14.21 -5.68
CA LEU A 192 -19.49 13.94 -4.59
C LEU A 192 -19.47 15.10 -3.60
N LEU A 193 -20.63 15.69 -3.35
CA LEU A 193 -20.79 16.81 -2.42
C LEU A 193 -21.01 16.32 -0.98
N ASN A 194 -21.77 15.25 -0.82
CA ASN A 194 -22.13 14.68 0.47
C ASN A 194 -22.00 13.14 0.49
N LYS A 195 -22.23 12.54 1.67
CA LYS A 195 -22.12 11.08 1.85
C LYS A 195 -23.25 10.29 1.18
N SER A 196 -24.47 10.86 1.09
CA SER A 196 -25.61 10.17 0.49
C SER A 196 -25.40 9.87 -0.99
N GLN A 197 -24.67 10.73 -1.70
CA GLN A 197 -24.36 10.53 -3.12
C GLN A 197 -23.39 9.37 -3.41
N ILE A 198 -22.84 8.72 -2.39
CA ILE A 198 -22.05 7.49 -2.56
C ILE A 198 -22.98 6.28 -2.73
N ILE A 199 -24.19 6.37 -2.19
CA ILE A 199 -25.16 5.27 -2.12
C ILE A 199 -26.11 5.26 -3.34
N GLU A 200 -26.31 6.42 -3.98
CA GLU A 200 -27.05 6.57 -5.25
C GLU A 200 -26.23 6.05 -6.45
#